data_afbb8dcf268d640b2f70bd69cf787d04
#
_entry.id   afbb8dcf268d640b2f70bd69cf787d04
#
_cell.length_a   1.000
_cell.length_b   1.000
_cell.length_c   1.000
_cell.angle_alpha   90.00
_cell.angle_beta   90.00
_cell.angle_gamma   90.00
#
_symmetry.space_group_name_H-M   'P 1'
#
loop_
_entity.id
_entity.type
_entity.pdbx_description
1 polymer ?
#
loop_
_entity_poly.entity_id
_entity_poly.type
_entity_poly.pdbx_seq_one_letter_code
_entity_poly.pdbx_strand_id
1 'polypeptide(L)'
;MKRKEEIMKNWKSIVYLACLIQVGAGISMVGVMSFLPLFLSEIGLTDPGEAAFWAGLIVGVTPFMIAFSAPFWSIQADRRGPKAVMSVVLLTVTLSSLLQGFAVSPWHLLFLRMAQGLVGGFVPIGLSIVVSVTPENKTSWAMGYFQAAMVMGIMFGPLLGGTIADTFGYRMPFFFFAFLAFCCFLSVRFFLPAIHRKGADKEKSSTWSQILYFMKIPRVRIMTFMQFLCNFGITGIGPILPLYIKQMMGSSTELVATVVGFIIFISGGCSAVMSLNVGRLTEYIRPHRILVGATFFVGFTFLMQYLMTTVTGLGVWRGITGLGMGLIAPCTNTLIAKSVPPEKRAIVFGVVSSVFLMGNVAGPVCSGALARWLGYPSVFWSTALAFLLAGAVIAWNFRKKW
;
A
#
# COMPACT_ATOMS: atom_id res chain seq x y z
N MET A 1 -37.01 10.49 -1.59
CA MET A 1 -37.37 9.10 -1.32
C MET A 1 -37.07 8.16 -2.49
N LYS A 2 -37.61 8.30 -3.67
CA LYS A 2 -37.44 7.42 -4.83
C LYS A 2 -35.96 7.09 -5.16
N ARG A 3 -35.03 8.08 -5.12
CA ARG A 3 -33.60 7.87 -5.41
C ARG A 3 -32.88 7.02 -4.34
N LYS A 4 -33.29 7.07 -3.09
CA LYS A 4 -32.73 6.25 -2.00
C LYS A 4 -33.19 4.80 -2.12
N GLU A 5 -34.41 4.56 -2.53
CA GLU A 5 -34.95 3.23 -2.80
C GLU A 5 -34.27 2.58 -4.01
N GLU A 6 -34.00 3.35 -5.06
CA GLU A 6 -33.29 2.89 -6.24
C GLU A 6 -31.82 2.52 -5.95
N ILE A 7 -31.12 3.31 -5.11
CA ILE A 7 -29.77 3.01 -4.61
C ILE A 7 -29.80 1.73 -3.77
N MET A 8 -30.77 1.57 -2.89
CA MET A 8 -30.91 0.37 -2.06
C MET A 8 -31.28 -0.87 -2.88
N LYS A 9 -31.98 -0.73 -3.99
CA LYS A 9 -32.28 -1.84 -4.91
C LYS A 9 -31.05 -2.31 -5.68
N ASN A 10 -30.14 -1.38 -6.03
CA ASN A 10 -28.96 -1.64 -6.87
C ASN A 10 -27.62 -1.59 -6.09
N TRP A 11 -27.65 -1.72 -4.75
CA TRP A 11 -26.45 -1.57 -3.92
C TRP A 11 -25.29 -2.50 -4.32
N LYS A 12 -25.56 -3.75 -4.72
CA LYS A 12 -24.53 -4.69 -5.18
C LYS A 12 -23.78 -4.16 -6.40
N SER A 13 -24.50 -3.64 -7.38
CA SER A 13 -23.88 -3.08 -8.61
C SER A 13 -23.00 -1.88 -8.28
N ILE A 14 -23.40 -1.04 -7.33
CA ILE A 14 -22.59 0.10 -6.88
C ILE A 14 -21.35 -0.37 -6.12
N VAL A 15 -21.45 -1.41 -5.30
CA VAL A 15 -20.30 -2.02 -4.63
C VAL A 15 -19.31 -2.61 -5.63
N TYR A 16 -19.78 -3.39 -6.62
CA TYR A 16 -18.91 -3.93 -7.67
C TYR A 16 -18.24 -2.83 -8.49
N LEU A 17 -18.98 -1.77 -8.83
CA LEU A 17 -18.43 -0.61 -9.53
C LEU A 17 -17.34 0.07 -8.69
N ALA A 18 -17.57 0.27 -7.39
CA ALA A 18 -16.57 0.83 -6.48
C ALA A 18 -15.34 -0.07 -6.36
N CYS A 19 -15.51 -1.39 -6.38
CA CYS A 19 -14.41 -2.36 -6.41
C CYS A 19 -13.60 -2.27 -7.72
N LEU A 20 -14.25 -2.18 -8.87
CA LEU A 20 -13.56 -2.01 -10.17
C LEU A 20 -12.77 -0.72 -10.23
N ILE A 21 -13.35 0.38 -9.75
CA ILE A 21 -12.66 1.69 -9.65
C ILE A 21 -11.46 1.57 -8.70
N GLN A 22 -11.59 0.84 -7.58
CA GLN A 22 -10.50 0.63 -6.63
C GLN A 22 -9.34 -0.16 -7.25
N VAL A 23 -9.63 -1.21 -8.03
CA VAL A 23 -8.62 -1.98 -8.77
C VAL A 23 -7.90 -1.09 -9.77
N GLY A 24 -8.64 -0.37 -10.63
CA GLY A 24 -8.06 0.50 -11.67
C GLY A 24 -7.23 1.63 -11.09
N ALA A 25 -7.73 2.31 -10.05
CA ALA A 25 -6.99 3.36 -9.36
C ALA A 25 -5.73 2.80 -8.66
N GLY A 26 -5.84 1.63 -8.04
CA GLY A 26 -4.70 0.94 -7.41
C GLY A 26 -3.62 0.58 -8.41
N ILE A 27 -3.99 -0.01 -9.57
CA ILE A 27 -3.07 -0.31 -10.68
C ILE A 27 -2.34 0.97 -11.11
N SER A 28 -3.07 2.06 -11.34
CA SER A 28 -2.52 3.33 -11.83
C SER A 28 -1.55 3.98 -10.84
N MET A 29 -1.77 3.81 -9.54
CA MET A 29 -0.91 4.43 -8.51
C MET A 29 0.34 3.60 -8.18
N VAL A 30 0.20 2.26 -8.14
CA VAL A 30 1.28 1.37 -7.65
C VAL A 30 2.11 0.79 -8.81
N GLY A 31 1.56 0.76 -10.03
CA GLY A 31 2.19 0.13 -11.19
C GLY A 31 3.58 0.65 -11.56
N VAL A 32 3.88 1.88 -11.19
CA VAL A 32 5.18 2.52 -11.45
C VAL A 32 6.34 1.86 -10.67
N MET A 33 6.07 1.14 -9.59
CA MET A 33 7.11 0.56 -8.72
C MET A 33 8.03 -0.43 -9.44
N SER A 34 7.56 -1.12 -10.49
CA SER A 34 8.35 -2.12 -11.20
C SER A 34 9.37 -1.56 -12.18
N PHE A 35 9.20 -0.33 -12.65
CA PHE A 35 10.05 0.23 -13.71
C PHE A 35 10.60 1.63 -13.41
N LEU A 36 10.10 2.34 -12.38
CA LEU A 36 10.51 3.72 -12.09
C LEU A 36 12.03 3.93 -12.01
N PRO A 37 12.81 3.10 -11.29
CA PRO A 37 14.25 3.31 -11.22
C PRO A 37 14.95 3.10 -12.59
N LEU A 38 14.42 2.21 -13.43
CA LEU A 38 14.90 1.98 -14.78
C LEU A 38 14.61 3.17 -15.70
N PHE A 39 13.41 3.75 -15.57
CA PHE A 39 13.03 4.98 -16.27
C PHE A 39 13.90 6.17 -15.84
N LEU A 40 14.24 6.28 -14.54
CA LEU A 40 15.14 7.31 -14.06
C LEU A 40 16.54 7.20 -14.70
N SER A 41 17.03 5.97 -14.92
CA SER A 41 18.28 5.76 -15.65
C SER A 41 18.17 6.18 -17.13
N GLU A 42 17.01 5.98 -17.78
CA GLU A 42 16.78 6.43 -19.17
C GLU A 42 16.77 7.96 -19.29
N ILE A 43 16.22 8.68 -18.31
CA ILE A 43 16.17 10.15 -18.32
C ILE A 43 17.44 10.83 -17.79
N GLY A 44 18.55 10.09 -17.67
CA GLY A 44 19.89 10.65 -17.44
C GLY A 44 20.50 10.39 -16.05
N LEU A 45 19.85 9.66 -15.14
CA LEU A 45 20.47 9.23 -13.89
C LEU A 45 21.30 7.97 -14.11
N THR A 46 22.54 8.15 -14.53
CA THR A 46 23.45 7.04 -14.87
C THR A 46 24.02 6.35 -13.62
N ASP A 47 24.17 7.07 -12.51
CA ASP A 47 24.60 6.46 -11.25
C ASP A 47 23.46 5.63 -10.62
N PRO A 48 23.70 4.31 -10.43
CA PRO A 48 22.67 3.41 -9.88
C PRO A 48 22.26 3.77 -8.44
N GLY A 49 23.18 4.30 -7.63
CA GLY A 49 22.91 4.73 -6.26
C GLY A 49 22.02 5.97 -6.23
N GLU A 50 22.28 6.91 -7.14
CA GLU A 50 21.47 8.11 -7.29
C GLU A 50 20.06 7.77 -7.81
N ALA A 51 19.95 6.87 -8.79
CA ALA A 51 18.68 6.38 -9.30
C ALA A 51 17.84 5.70 -8.19
N ALA A 52 18.48 4.90 -7.33
CA ALA A 52 17.81 4.28 -6.16
C ALA A 52 17.31 5.32 -5.16
N PHE A 53 18.11 6.33 -4.85
CA PHE A 53 17.72 7.41 -3.93
C PHE A 53 16.54 8.21 -4.47
N TRP A 54 16.59 8.66 -5.73
CA TRP A 54 15.49 9.38 -6.36
C TRP A 54 14.23 8.54 -6.49
N ALA A 55 14.35 7.27 -6.83
CA ALA A 55 13.20 6.37 -6.87
C ALA A 55 12.55 6.23 -5.50
N GLY A 56 13.35 6.08 -4.44
CA GLY A 56 12.86 6.06 -3.06
C GLY A 56 12.12 7.34 -2.67
N LEU A 57 12.67 8.50 -3.03
CA LEU A 57 12.08 9.81 -2.74
C LEU A 57 10.75 10.00 -3.49
N ILE A 58 10.71 9.69 -4.79
CA ILE A 58 9.53 9.83 -5.65
C ILE A 58 8.40 8.90 -5.20
N VAL A 59 8.72 7.66 -4.78
CA VAL A 59 7.72 6.72 -4.26
C VAL A 59 7.23 7.16 -2.88
N GLY A 60 8.13 7.61 -2.01
CA GLY A 60 7.80 7.99 -0.63
C GLY A 60 7.02 9.31 -0.51
N VAL A 61 7.19 10.25 -1.47
CA VAL A 61 6.53 11.56 -1.40
C VAL A 61 5.00 11.47 -1.52
N THR A 62 4.49 10.53 -2.31
CA THR A 62 3.05 10.37 -2.50
C THR A 62 2.32 10.02 -1.20
N PRO A 63 2.65 8.94 -0.44
CA PRO A 63 2.01 8.66 0.84
C PRO A 63 2.27 9.75 1.88
N PHE A 64 3.41 10.46 1.82
CA PHE A 64 3.68 11.62 2.66
C PHE A 64 2.63 12.72 2.44
N MET A 65 2.41 13.12 1.21
CA MET A 65 1.41 14.12 0.88
C MET A 65 -0.03 13.67 1.20
N ILE A 66 -0.35 12.39 1.01
CA ILE A 66 -1.64 11.80 1.40
C ILE A 66 -1.87 11.98 2.91
N ALA A 67 -0.85 11.76 3.75
CA ALA A 67 -0.98 11.90 5.20
C ALA A 67 -1.42 13.31 5.61
N PHE A 68 -0.94 14.34 4.92
CA PHE A 68 -1.34 15.74 5.15
C PHE A 68 -2.71 16.08 4.55
N SER A 69 -2.99 15.58 3.36
CA SER A 69 -4.19 15.96 2.61
C SER A 69 -5.44 15.16 2.98
N ALA A 70 -5.29 13.94 3.53
CA ALA A 70 -6.41 13.04 3.82
C ALA A 70 -7.49 13.65 4.74
N PRO A 71 -7.18 14.40 5.82
CA PRO A 71 -8.20 15.06 6.64
C PRO A 71 -9.01 16.09 5.85
N PHE A 72 -8.35 16.88 5.00
CA PHE A 72 -9.00 17.89 4.15
C PHE A 72 -9.99 17.22 3.19
N TRP A 73 -9.56 16.17 2.48
CA TRP A 73 -10.39 15.48 1.51
C TRP A 73 -11.54 14.71 2.16
N SER A 74 -11.34 14.20 3.37
CA SER A 74 -12.41 13.58 4.16
C SER A 74 -13.53 14.59 4.48
N ILE A 75 -13.17 15.82 4.91
CA ILE A 75 -14.12 16.91 5.16
C ILE A 75 -14.83 17.33 3.86
N GLN A 76 -14.10 17.42 2.74
CA GLN A 76 -14.70 17.74 1.45
C GLN A 76 -15.67 16.64 0.98
N ALA A 77 -15.36 15.38 1.24
CA ALA A 77 -16.26 14.26 0.91
C ALA A 77 -17.56 14.31 1.73
N ASP A 78 -17.50 14.73 3.01
CA ASP A 78 -18.69 14.94 3.84
C ASP A 78 -19.52 16.15 3.34
N ARG A 79 -18.87 17.24 2.88
CA ARG A 79 -19.54 18.48 2.42
C ARG A 79 -20.07 18.38 0.99
N ARG A 80 -19.26 17.94 0.04
CA ARG A 80 -19.57 17.94 -1.41
C ARG A 80 -20.06 16.59 -1.93
N GLY A 81 -20.01 15.57 -1.05
CA GLY A 81 -20.31 14.19 -1.38
C GLY A 81 -19.08 13.40 -1.91
N PRO A 82 -18.99 12.11 -1.61
CA PRO A 82 -17.85 11.27 -1.96
C PRO A 82 -17.65 11.13 -3.49
N LYS A 83 -18.72 11.19 -4.29
CA LYS A 83 -18.65 11.17 -5.76
C LYS A 83 -17.84 12.34 -6.32
N ALA A 84 -18.09 13.57 -5.84
CA ALA A 84 -17.41 14.77 -6.32
C ALA A 84 -15.90 14.70 -6.01
N VAL A 85 -15.56 14.32 -4.78
CA VAL A 85 -14.16 14.22 -4.35
C VAL A 85 -13.44 13.08 -5.08
N MET A 86 -14.06 11.91 -5.25
CA MET A 86 -13.49 10.80 -6.02
C MET A 86 -13.22 11.21 -7.47
N SER A 87 -14.10 12.00 -8.09
CA SER A 87 -13.91 12.52 -9.45
C SER A 87 -12.68 13.43 -9.54
N VAL A 88 -12.47 14.31 -8.56
CA VAL A 88 -11.29 15.20 -8.52
C VAL A 88 -10.01 14.38 -8.34
N VAL A 89 -10.02 13.41 -7.42
CA VAL A 89 -8.87 12.51 -7.20
C VAL A 89 -8.49 11.78 -8.48
N LEU A 90 -9.44 11.12 -9.14
CA LEU A 90 -9.18 10.35 -10.36
C LEU A 90 -8.75 11.24 -11.54
N LEU A 91 -9.30 12.43 -11.67
CA LEU A 91 -8.87 13.39 -12.68
C LEU A 91 -7.42 13.84 -12.43
N THR A 92 -7.04 14.10 -11.17
CA THR A 92 -5.66 14.43 -10.81
C THR A 92 -4.71 13.29 -11.11
N VAL A 93 -5.10 12.03 -10.78
CA VAL A 93 -4.31 10.84 -11.13
C VAL A 93 -4.15 10.73 -12.64
N THR A 94 -5.21 10.95 -13.41
CA THR A 94 -5.19 10.94 -14.89
C THR A 94 -4.19 11.95 -15.44
N LEU A 95 -4.35 13.22 -15.06
CA LEU A 95 -3.52 14.32 -15.59
C LEU A 95 -2.06 14.18 -15.17
N SER A 96 -1.82 13.84 -13.90
CA SER A 96 -0.45 13.66 -13.40
C SER A 96 0.23 12.42 -14.02
N SER A 97 -0.48 11.31 -14.22
CA SER A 97 0.08 10.15 -14.91
C SER A 97 0.38 10.46 -16.38
N LEU A 98 -0.50 11.18 -17.06
CA LEU A 98 -0.27 11.64 -18.43
C LEU A 98 1.00 12.50 -18.53
N LEU A 99 1.14 13.47 -17.63
CA LEU A 99 2.30 14.37 -17.59
C LEU A 99 3.59 13.65 -17.19
N GLN A 100 3.53 12.61 -16.35
CA GLN A 100 4.68 11.77 -16.00
C GLN A 100 5.28 11.07 -17.23
N GLY A 101 4.47 10.69 -18.23
CA GLY A 101 4.93 10.13 -19.50
C GLY A 101 5.84 11.07 -20.30
N PHE A 102 5.71 12.39 -20.12
CA PHE A 102 6.55 13.41 -20.75
C PHE A 102 7.71 13.89 -19.86
N ALA A 103 7.92 13.27 -18.69
CA ALA A 103 8.98 13.70 -17.80
C ALA A 103 10.37 13.51 -18.43
N VAL A 104 11.23 14.51 -18.25
CA VAL A 104 12.63 14.54 -18.71
C VAL A 104 13.60 14.79 -17.54
N SER A 105 13.09 14.88 -16.32
CA SER A 105 13.87 15.12 -15.11
C SER A 105 13.22 14.42 -13.91
N PRO A 106 13.99 13.94 -12.94
CA PRO A 106 13.48 13.38 -11.68
C PRO A 106 12.57 14.37 -10.92
N TRP A 107 12.87 15.67 -11.01
CA TRP A 107 12.07 16.72 -10.39
C TRP A 107 10.64 16.79 -10.95
N HIS A 108 10.44 16.58 -12.26
CA HIS A 108 9.11 16.52 -12.85
C HIS A 108 8.29 15.38 -12.22
N LEU A 109 8.88 14.21 -12.09
CA LEU A 109 8.24 13.06 -11.45
C LEU A 109 7.90 13.33 -9.98
N LEU A 110 8.85 13.94 -9.24
CA LEU A 110 8.66 14.28 -7.83
C LEU A 110 7.46 15.20 -7.63
N PHE A 111 7.41 16.33 -8.37
CA PHE A 111 6.31 17.31 -8.24
C PHE A 111 4.97 16.73 -8.67
N LEU A 112 4.94 15.94 -9.74
CA LEU A 112 3.70 15.29 -10.20
C LEU A 112 3.21 14.24 -9.20
N ARG A 113 4.11 13.52 -8.53
CA ARG A 113 3.79 12.60 -7.45
C ARG A 113 3.35 13.31 -6.17
N MET A 114 3.92 14.48 -5.87
CA MET A 114 3.42 15.35 -4.81
C MET A 114 1.98 15.77 -5.10
N ALA A 115 1.69 16.20 -6.32
CA ALA A 115 0.33 16.60 -6.73
C ALA A 115 -0.67 15.42 -6.60
N GLN A 116 -0.28 14.21 -7.01
CA GLN A 116 -1.09 13.00 -6.79
C GLN A 116 -1.38 12.75 -5.31
N GLY A 117 -0.37 12.91 -4.43
CA GLY A 117 -0.54 12.75 -2.99
C GLY A 117 -1.38 13.85 -2.35
N LEU A 118 -1.22 15.11 -2.77
CA LEU A 118 -2.02 16.24 -2.27
C LEU A 118 -3.52 16.09 -2.56
N VAL A 119 -3.87 15.40 -3.63
CA VAL A 119 -5.27 15.07 -3.97
C VAL A 119 -5.57 13.59 -3.66
N GLY A 120 -4.80 12.99 -2.77
CA GLY A 120 -4.93 11.59 -2.36
C GLY A 120 -6.16 11.31 -1.51
N GLY A 121 -6.41 10.03 -1.25
CA GLY A 121 -7.49 9.60 -0.35
C GLY A 121 -8.58 8.77 -1.03
N PHE A 122 -8.33 8.23 -2.23
CA PHE A 122 -9.32 7.42 -2.96
C PHE A 122 -9.77 6.17 -2.17
N VAL A 123 -8.89 5.54 -1.37
CA VAL A 123 -9.21 4.36 -0.55
C VAL A 123 -10.28 4.67 0.52
N PRO A 124 -10.08 5.65 1.43
CA PRO A 124 -11.10 5.97 2.43
C PRO A 124 -12.39 6.50 1.81
N ILE A 125 -12.32 7.23 0.70
CA ILE A 125 -13.51 7.72 -0.01
C ILE A 125 -14.27 6.54 -0.63
N GLY A 126 -13.58 5.62 -1.32
CA GLY A 126 -14.20 4.41 -1.89
C GLY A 126 -14.85 3.54 -0.81
N LEU A 127 -14.16 3.33 0.31
CA LEU A 127 -14.71 2.59 1.44
C LEU A 127 -15.98 3.28 2.01
N SER A 128 -15.96 4.61 2.11
CA SER A 128 -17.13 5.37 2.59
C SER A 128 -18.32 5.23 1.64
N ILE A 129 -18.12 5.18 0.33
CA ILE A 129 -19.16 4.89 -0.67
C ILE A 129 -19.75 3.50 -0.42
N VAL A 130 -18.89 2.48 -0.33
CA VAL A 130 -19.30 1.09 -0.13
C VAL A 130 -20.14 0.94 1.14
N VAL A 131 -19.67 1.48 2.26
CA VAL A 131 -20.40 1.42 3.55
C VAL A 131 -21.73 2.16 3.50
N SER A 132 -21.80 3.30 2.80
CA SER A 132 -23.02 4.13 2.76
C SER A 132 -24.16 3.54 1.92
N VAL A 133 -23.87 2.68 0.96
CA VAL A 133 -24.88 2.07 0.09
C VAL A 133 -25.27 0.67 0.53
N THR A 134 -24.44 0.01 1.35
CA THR A 134 -24.63 -1.40 1.73
C THR A 134 -25.57 -1.51 2.92
N PRO A 135 -26.55 -2.44 2.93
CA PRO A 135 -27.35 -2.76 4.10
C PRO A 135 -26.49 -3.20 5.29
N GLU A 136 -26.88 -2.84 6.51
CA GLU A 136 -26.10 -3.09 7.73
C GLU A 136 -25.66 -4.56 7.89
N ASN A 137 -26.56 -5.50 7.60
CA ASN A 137 -26.29 -6.95 7.70
C ASN A 137 -25.35 -7.48 6.61
N LYS A 138 -24.96 -6.68 5.61
CA LYS A 138 -24.06 -7.06 4.50
C LYS A 138 -22.78 -6.21 4.44
N THR A 139 -22.59 -5.29 5.39
CA THR A 139 -21.44 -4.37 5.40
C THR A 139 -20.12 -5.11 5.45
N SER A 140 -19.98 -6.15 6.27
CA SER A 140 -18.76 -6.96 6.35
C SER A 140 -18.42 -7.65 5.02
N TRP A 141 -19.44 -8.15 4.30
CA TRP A 141 -19.29 -8.72 2.98
C TRP A 141 -18.75 -7.69 1.97
N ALA A 142 -19.37 -6.51 1.91
CA ALA A 142 -18.98 -5.45 0.97
C ALA A 142 -17.57 -4.91 1.26
N MET A 143 -17.22 -4.75 2.54
CA MET A 143 -15.86 -4.36 2.95
C MET A 143 -14.83 -5.41 2.56
N GLY A 144 -15.14 -6.70 2.67
CA GLY A 144 -14.26 -7.79 2.23
C GLY A 144 -13.97 -7.74 0.72
N TYR A 145 -15.00 -7.52 -0.10
CA TYR A 145 -14.83 -7.35 -1.54
C TYR A 145 -13.99 -6.12 -1.89
N PHE A 146 -14.21 -5.01 -1.21
CA PHE A 146 -13.44 -3.78 -1.43
C PHE A 146 -11.96 -3.96 -1.04
N GLN A 147 -11.68 -4.67 0.06
CA GLN A 147 -10.31 -5.01 0.47
C GLN A 147 -9.63 -5.94 -0.54
N ALA A 148 -10.36 -6.94 -1.06
CA ALA A 148 -9.85 -7.81 -2.12
C ALA A 148 -9.51 -7.00 -3.38
N ALA A 149 -10.38 -6.06 -3.78
CA ALA A 149 -10.12 -5.17 -4.91
C ALA A 149 -8.87 -4.30 -4.69
N MET A 150 -8.64 -3.81 -3.47
CA MET A 150 -7.44 -3.06 -3.12
C MET A 150 -6.17 -3.91 -3.30
N VAL A 151 -6.18 -5.15 -2.81
CA VAL A 151 -5.06 -6.09 -2.96
C VAL A 151 -4.81 -6.42 -4.43
N MET A 152 -5.85 -6.65 -5.21
CA MET A 152 -5.73 -6.88 -6.67
C MET A 152 -5.06 -5.71 -7.38
N GLY A 153 -5.42 -4.46 -7.06
CA GLY A 153 -4.77 -3.28 -7.62
C GLY A 153 -3.27 -3.23 -7.33
N ILE A 154 -2.88 -3.54 -6.09
CA ILE A 154 -1.47 -3.57 -5.67
C ILE A 154 -0.68 -4.69 -6.36
N MET A 155 -1.30 -5.85 -6.59
CA MET A 155 -0.65 -7.00 -7.23
C MET A 155 -0.51 -6.83 -8.74
N PHE A 156 -1.59 -6.45 -9.43
CA PHE A 156 -1.60 -6.33 -10.89
C PHE A 156 -0.91 -5.07 -11.39
N GLY A 157 -0.83 -4.01 -10.57
CA GLY A 157 -0.19 -2.75 -10.97
C GLY A 157 1.25 -2.94 -11.46
N PRO A 158 2.17 -3.42 -10.61
CA PRO A 158 3.56 -3.64 -10.99
C PRO A 158 3.75 -4.66 -12.11
N LEU A 159 2.91 -5.69 -12.18
CA LEU A 159 2.95 -6.68 -13.26
C LEU A 159 2.62 -6.05 -14.61
N LEU A 160 1.52 -5.32 -14.70
CA LEU A 160 1.12 -4.62 -15.93
C LEU A 160 2.10 -3.49 -16.27
N GLY A 161 2.54 -2.74 -15.26
CA GLY A 161 3.52 -1.67 -15.46
C GLY A 161 4.84 -2.20 -16.01
N GLY A 162 5.35 -3.29 -15.45
CA GLY A 162 6.59 -3.93 -15.90
C GLY A 162 6.49 -4.51 -17.31
N THR A 163 5.43 -5.26 -17.60
CA THR A 163 5.22 -5.86 -18.93
C THR A 163 5.08 -4.80 -20.03
N ILE A 164 4.31 -3.74 -19.78
CA ILE A 164 4.16 -2.64 -20.74
C ILE A 164 5.49 -1.88 -20.91
N ALA A 165 6.25 -1.68 -19.82
CA ALA A 165 7.53 -0.98 -19.86
C ALA A 165 8.57 -1.72 -20.72
N ASP A 166 8.70 -3.02 -20.55
CA ASP A 166 9.65 -3.82 -21.29
C ASP A 166 9.27 -4.04 -22.77
N THR A 167 7.94 -4.08 -23.07
CA THR A 167 7.46 -4.31 -24.45
C THR A 167 7.35 -3.04 -25.29
N PHE A 168 6.94 -1.93 -24.69
CA PHE A 168 6.61 -0.69 -25.39
C PHE A 168 7.47 0.52 -24.96
N GLY A 169 8.43 0.31 -24.04
CA GLY A 169 9.27 1.36 -23.46
C GLY A 169 8.71 1.98 -22.18
N TYR A 170 9.61 2.53 -21.37
CA TYR A 170 9.29 2.98 -19.99
C TYR A 170 8.33 4.17 -19.88
N ARG A 171 8.03 4.86 -20.99
CA ARG A 171 7.03 5.97 -21.02
C ARG A 171 5.60 5.46 -21.19
N MET A 172 5.41 4.33 -21.86
CA MET A 172 4.07 3.80 -22.19
C MET A 172 3.23 3.40 -20.98
N PRO A 173 3.77 2.83 -19.89
CA PRO A 173 2.98 2.55 -18.70
C PRO A 173 2.28 3.78 -18.12
N PHE A 174 2.91 4.97 -18.18
CA PHE A 174 2.29 6.20 -17.69
C PHE A 174 1.04 6.57 -18.49
N PHE A 175 1.09 6.44 -19.81
CA PHE A 175 -0.07 6.68 -20.68
C PHE A 175 -1.17 5.66 -20.46
N PHE A 176 -0.80 4.38 -20.28
CA PHE A 176 -1.76 3.33 -19.94
C PHE A 176 -2.44 3.60 -18.59
N PHE A 177 -1.68 4.00 -17.57
CA PHE A 177 -2.23 4.33 -16.26
C PHE A 177 -3.11 5.58 -16.30
N ALA A 178 -2.74 6.58 -17.11
CA ALA A 178 -3.58 7.75 -17.35
C ALA A 178 -4.90 7.35 -17.99
N PHE A 179 -4.88 6.51 -19.02
CA PHE A 179 -6.08 5.99 -19.68
C PHE A 179 -6.96 5.20 -18.72
N LEU A 180 -6.38 4.30 -17.93
CA LEU A 180 -7.12 3.50 -16.95
C LEU A 180 -7.77 4.38 -15.87
N ALA A 181 -7.03 5.35 -15.33
CA ALA A 181 -7.55 6.31 -14.35
C ALA A 181 -8.66 7.19 -14.95
N PHE A 182 -8.55 7.55 -16.23
CA PHE A 182 -9.60 8.28 -16.96
C PHE A 182 -10.86 7.43 -17.13
N CYS A 183 -10.73 6.16 -17.47
CA CYS A 183 -11.87 5.23 -17.50
C CYS A 183 -12.55 5.10 -16.14
N CYS A 184 -11.76 5.04 -15.05
CA CYS A 184 -12.29 5.08 -13.69
C CYS A 184 -13.01 6.40 -13.38
N PHE A 185 -12.45 7.55 -13.81
CA PHE A 185 -13.09 8.84 -13.67
C PHE A 185 -14.44 8.91 -14.41
N LEU A 186 -14.50 8.45 -15.65
CA LEU A 186 -15.76 8.37 -16.41
C LEU A 186 -16.77 7.45 -15.72
N SER A 187 -16.31 6.30 -15.20
CA SER A 187 -17.15 5.37 -14.45
C SER A 187 -17.77 6.02 -13.21
N VAL A 188 -16.98 6.79 -12.45
CA VAL A 188 -17.50 7.57 -11.30
C VAL A 188 -18.48 8.64 -11.78
N ARG A 189 -18.15 9.36 -12.85
CA ARG A 189 -18.94 10.50 -13.33
C ARG A 189 -20.33 10.08 -13.80
N PHE A 190 -20.41 8.96 -14.56
CA PHE A 190 -21.64 8.53 -15.22
C PHE A 190 -22.42 7.47 -14.41
N PHE A 191 -21.78 6.50 -13.80
CA PHE A 191 -22.44 5.36 -13.19
C PHE A 191 -22.58 5.44 -11.67
N LEU A 192 -21.72 6.21 -10.96
CA LEU A 192 -21.85 6.33 -9.53
C LEU A 192 -22.94 7.33 -9.16
N PRO A 193 -23.95 6.96 -8.33
CA PRO A 193 -24.98 7.89 -7.88
C PRO A 193 -24.38 8.95 -6.94
N ALA A 194 -25.00 10.14 -6.90
CA ALA A 194 -24.64 11.13 -5.90
C ALA A 194 -25.17 10.70 -4.53
N ILE A 195 -24.26 10.36 -3.64
CA ILE A 195 -24.52 9.91 -2.28
C ILE A 195 -24.25 11.11 -1.36
N HIS A 196 -25.28 11.57 -0.65
CA HIS A 196 -25.12 12.60 0.38
C HIS A 196 -25.11 11.89 1.74
N ARG A 197 -24.02 12.04 2.47
CA ARG A 197 -23.95 11.59 3.87
C ARG A 197 -24.47 12.73 4.76
N LYS A 198 -25.48 12.48 5.57
CA LYS A 198 -25.77 13.37 6.70
C LYS A 198 -24.56 13.34 7.61
N GLY A 199 -23.96 14.50 7.86
CA GLY A 199 -22.75 14.62 8.66
C GLY A 199 -22.87 13.83 9.95
N ALA A 200 -21.99 12.87 10.15
CA ALA A 200 -21.76 12.32 11.46
C ALA A 200 -21.10 13.44 12.27
N ASP A 201 -21.71 13.86 13.36
CA ASP A 201 -21.10 14.73 14.33
C ASP A 201 -19.78 14.08 14.79
N LYS A 202 -18.69 14.51 14.21
CA LYS A 202 -17.37 14.10 14.67
C LYS A 202 -17.10 14.91 15.93
N GLU A 203 -17.11 14.23 17.07
CA GLU A 203 -16.50 14.79 18.28
C GLU A 203 -15.11 15.33 17.90
N LYS A 204 -14.95 16.65 18.08
CA LYS A 204 -13.69 17.39 17.90
C LYS A 204 -12.75 17.08 19.06
N SER A 205 -12.33 15.82 19.23
CA SER A 205 -11.29 15.54 20.19
C SER A 205 -9.94 15.67 19.51
N SER A 206 -9.03 16.40 20.15
CA SER A 206 -7.68 16.64 19.64
C SER A 206 -6.99 15.31 19.31
N THR A 207 -6.75 15.05 18.03
CA THR A 207 -6.14 13.82 17.53
C THR A 207 -4.78 13.54 18.21
N TRP A 208 -3.99 14.58 18.50
CA TRP A 208 -2.68 14.45 19.14
C TRP A 208 -2.74 13.95 20.58
N SER A 209 -3.66 14.44 21.38
CA SER A 209 -3.81 13.99 22.79
C SER A 209 -4.27 12.53 22.86
N GLN A 210 -5.10 12.11 21.92
CA GLN A 210 -5.54 10.71 21.78
C GLN A 210 -4.41 9.79 21.31
N ILE A 211 -3.60 10.23 20.34
CA ILE A 211 -2.43 9.48 19.88
C ILE A 211 -1.49 9.23 21.07
N LEU A 212 -1.14 10.29 21.81
CA LEU A 212 -0.27 10.17 22.97
C LEU A 212 -0.84 9.27 24.07
N TYR A 213 -2.15 9.33 24.32
CA TYR A 213 -2.81 8.48 25.31
C TYR A 213 -2.73 6.99 24.93
N PHE A 214 -3.06 6.63 23.67
CA PHE A 214 -3.03 5.23 23.26
C PHE A 214 -1.61 4.67 23.08
N MET A 215 -0.65 5.50 22.72
CA MET A 215 0.77 5.12 22.67
C MET A 215 1.38 4.87 24.05
N LYS A 216 0.76 5.29 25.14
CA LYS A 216 1.14 4.91 26.51
C LYS A 216 0.80 3.44 26.82
N ILE A 217 -0.16 2.82 26.11
CA ILE A 217 -0.50 1.40 26.28
C ILE A 217 0.58 0.55 25.60
N PRO A 218 1.42 -0.20 26.35
CA PRO A 218 2.57 -0.91 25.76
C PRO A 218 2.19 -1.87 24.63
N ARG A 219 1.04 -2.54 24.75
CA ARG A 219 0.55 -3.48 23.71
C ARG A 219 0.19 -2.76 22.41
N VAL A 220 -0.55 -1.64 22.50
CA VAL A 220 -0.91 -0.84 21.33
C VAL A 220 0.34 -0.30 20.66
N ARG A 221 1.29 0.23 21.43
CA ARG A 221 2.56 0.76 20.92
C ARG A 221 3.35 -0.29 20.13
N ILE A 222 3.51 -1.50 20.68
CA ILE A 222 4.24 -2.59 20.03
C ILE A 222 3.53 -3.02 18.74
N MET A 223 2.21 -3.18 18.76
CA MET A 223 1.45 -3.58 17.58
C MET A 223 1.47 -2.50 16.49
N THR A 224 1.40 -1.23 16.87
CA THR A 224 1.51 -0.09 15.95
C THR A 224 2.90 -0.04 15.31
N PHE A 225 3.95 -0.25 16.11
CA PHE A 225 5.32 -0.35 15.60
C PHE A 225 5.49 -1.51 14.62
N MET A 226 4.83 -2.65 14.87
CA MET A 226 4.84 -3.79 13.92
C MET A 226 4.17 -3.45 12.59
N GLN A 227 3.08 -2.70 12.61
CA GLN A 227 2.44 -2.23 11.38
C GLN A 227 3.35 -1.27 10.59
N PHE A 228 4.03 -0.36 11.30
CA PHE A 228 5.05 0.51 10.70
C PHE A 228 6.15 -0.33 10.04
N LEU A 229 6.76 -1.27 10.77
CA LEU A 229 7.88 -2.07 10.31
C LEU A 229 7.51 -2.97 9.12
N CYS A 230 6.29 -3.55 9.15
CA CYS A 230 5.78 -4.35 8.06
C CYS A 230 5.70 -3.54 6.76
N ASN A 231 5.15 -2.32 6.83
CA ASN A 231 5.04 -1.45 5.66
C ASN A 231 6.39 -0.88 5.24
N PHE A 232 7.22 -0.51 6.17
CA PHE A 232 8.61 -0.11 5.90
C PHE A 232 9.35 -1.18 5.08
N GLY A 233 9.28 -2.46 5.50
CA GLY A 233 9.94 -3.56 4.81
C GLY A 233 9.34 -3.89 3.44
N ILE A 234 8.01 -3.82 3.29
CA ILE A 234 7.34 -4.09 2.01
C ILE A 234 7.66 -3.01 0.99
N THR A 235 7.45 -1.75 1.35
CA THR A 235 7.53 -0.62 0.43
C THR A 235 8.97 -0.17 0.18
N GLY A 236 9.88 -0.38 1.15
CA GLY A 236 11.29 -0.01 1.03
C GLY A 236 12.01 -0.77 -0.09
N ILE A 237 11.65 -2.02 -0.33
CA ILE A 237 12.29 -2.82 -1.38
C ILE A 237 11.78 -2.44 -2.78
N GLY A 238 10.58 -1.88 -2.89
CA GLY A 238 9.96 -1.53 -4.18
C GLY A 238 10.89 -0.78 -5.14
N PRO A 239 11.46 0.35 -4.77
CA PRO A 239 12.35 1.12 -5.63
C PRO A 239 13.74 0.50 -5.84
N ILE A 240 14.14 -0.48 -5.02
CA ILE A 240 15.47 -1.11 -5.10
C ILE A 240 15.45 -2.35 -5.99
N LEU A 241 14.36 -3.10 -5.95
CA LEU A 241 14.23 -4.41 -6.59
C LEU A 241 14.55 -4.37 -8.10
N PRO A 242 14.08 -3.39 -8.90
CA PRO A 242 14.39 -3.34 -10.33
C PRO A 242 15.88 -3.16 -10.61
N LEU A 243 16.58 -2.31 -9.87
CA LEU A 243 18.02 -2.07 -10.04
C LEU A 243 18.83 -3.28 -9.60
N TYR A 244 18.44 -3.93 -8.51
CA TYR A 244 19.12 -5.12 -8.01
C TYR A 244 18.94 -6.31 -8.97
N ILE A 245 17.75 -6.53 -9.53
CA ILE A 245 17.51 -7.55 -10.54
C ILE A 245 18.29 -7.24 -11.82
N LYS A 246 18.31 -5.98 -12.27
CA LYS A 246 19.13 -5.56 -13.41
C LYS A 246 20.61 -5.89 -13.19
N GLN A 247 21.14 -5.64 -11.99
CA GLN A 247 22.52 -5.99 -11.63
C GLN A 247 22.77 -7.51 -11.67
N MET A 248 21.81 -8.31 -11.18
CA MET A 248 21.90 -9.79 -11.19
C MET A 248 21.82 -10.38 -12.60
N MET A 249 21.03 -9.77 -13.51
CA MET A 249 20.87 -10.22 -14.89
C MET A 249 22.05 -9.84 -15.79
N GLY A 250 22.90 -8.89 -15.37
CA GLY A 250 24.09 -8.47 -16.09
C GLY A 250 23.77 -7.92 -17.48
N SER A 251 24.29 -8.58 -18.54
CA SER A 251 24.08 -8.16 -19.94
C SER A 251 22.69 -8.47 -20.50
N SER A 252 21.96 -9.40 -19.88
CA SER A 252 20.58 -9.75 -20.27
C SER A 252 19.58 -8.79 -19.64
N THR A 253 19.48 -7.57 -20.20
CA THR A 253 18.58 -6.52 -19.62
C THR A 253 17.15 -6.58 -20.13
N GLU A 254 16.82 -7.53 -20.97
CA GLU A 254 15.46 -7.73 -21.44
C GLU A 254 14.54 -8.23 -20.31
N LEU A 255 13.31 -7.72 -20.26
CA LEU A 255 12.25 -8.14 -19.34
C LEU A 255 12.52 -7.90 -17.83
N VAL A 256 13.43 -7.02 -17.46
CA VAL A 256 13.72 -6.72 -16.03
C VAL A 256 12.48 -6.23 -15.29
N ALA A 257 11.75 -5.27 -15.84
CA ALA A 257 10.59 -4.70 -15.20
C ALA A 257 9.43 -5.72 -15.11
N THR A 258 9.29 -6.60 -16.11
CA THR A 258 8.34 -7.72 -16.10
C THR A 258 8.64 -8.70 -14.98
N VAL A 259 9.90 -9.11 -14.85
CA VAL A 259 10.36 -10.02 -13.78
C VAL A 259 10.11 -9.41 -12.40
N VAL A 260 10.41 -8.14 -12.22
CA VAL A 260 10.09 -7.40 -10.97
C VAL A 260 8.58 -7.43 -10.70
N GLY A 261 7.78 -7.09 -11.69
CA GLY A 261 6.31 -7.09 -11.59
C GLY A 261 5.77 -8.46 -11.20
N PHE A 262 6.29 -9.52 -11.80
CA PHE A 262 5.92 -10.90 -11.51
C PHE A 262 6.30 -11.33 -10.09
N ILE A 263 7.50 -10.97 -9.62
CA ILE A 263 7.94 -11.23 -8.25
C ILE A 263 7.04 -10.53 -7.23
N ILE A 264 6.67 -9.27 -7.48
CA ILE A 264 5.74 -8.53 -6.61
C ILE A 264 4.35 -9.16 -6.63
N PHE A 265 3.87 -9.58 -7.81
CA PHE A 265 2.59 -10.25 -7.98
C PHE A 265 2.52 -11.56 -7.18
N ILE A 266 3.52 -12.44 -7.29
CA ILE A 266 3.59 -13.69 -6.52
C ILE A 266 3.62 -13.40 -5.01
N SER A 267 4.47 -12.48 -4.58
CA SER A 267 4.58 -12.12 -3.15
C SER A 267 3.27 -11.58 -2.59
N GLY A 268 2.58 -10.72 -3.35
CA GLY A 268 1.25 -10.21 -3.00
C GLY A 268 0.20 -11.31 -2.94
N GLY A 269 0.20 -12.23 -3.92
CA GLY A 269 -0.70 -13.38 -3.97
C GLY A 269 -0.53 -14.31 -2.78
N CYS A 270 0.71 -14.67 -2.46
CA CYS A 270 1.03 -15.47 -1.27
C CYS A 270 0.56 -14.78 0.01
N SER A 271 0.76 -13.47 0.13
CA SER A 271 0.30 -12.68 1.27
C SER A 271 -1.22 -12.67 1.38
N ALA A 272 -1.93 -12.49 0.26
CA ALA A 272 -3.39 -12.52 0.23
C ALA A 272 -3.95 -13.88 0.66
N VAL A 273 -3.40 -14.98 0.14
CA VAL A 273 -3.82 -16.35 0.50
C VAL A 273 -3.64 -16.59 2.00
N MET A 274 -2.51 -16.22 2.57
CA MET A 274 -2.28 -16.39 4.01
C MET A 274 -3.17 -15.49 4.85
N SER A 275 -3.39 -14.25 4.44
CA SER A 275 -4.29 -13.32 5.13
C SER A 275 -5.73 -13.82 5.21
N LEU A 276 -6.23 -14.47 4.14
CA LEU A 276 -7.56 -15.09 4.12
C LEU A 276 -7.67 -16.29 5.07
N ASN A 277 -6.56 -17.03 5.27
CA ASN A 277 -6.54 -18.22 6.10
C ASN A 277 -6.19 -17.97 7.58
N VAL A 278 -5.85 -16.73 7.97
CA VAL A 278 -5.53 -16.35 9.35
C VAL A 278 -6.66 -16.71 10.32
N GLY A 279 -7.91 -16.55 9.91
CA GLY A 279 -9.09 -16.91 10.71
C GLY A 279 -9.01 -18.36 11.19
N ARG A 280 -8.81 -19.30 10.26
CA ARG A 280 -8.66 -20.74 10.58
C ARG A 280 -7.44 -21.01 11.45
N LEU A 281 -6.32 -20.35 11.17
CA LEU A 281 -5.09 -20.54 11.95
C LEU A 281 -5.24 -20.06 13.39
N THR A 282 -6.01 -19.00 13.64
CA THR A 282 -6.27 -18.45 14.97
C THR A 282 -7.23 -19.31 15.82
N GLU A 283 -7.92 -20.29 15.24
CA GLU A 283 -8.70 -21.29 15.96
C GLU A 283 -7.78 -22.28 16.72
N TYR A 284 -6.63 -22.60 16.12
CA TYR A 284 -5.67 -23.59 16.68
C TYR A 284 -4.52 -22.92 17.44
N ILE A 285 -4.07 -21.74 17.01
CA ILE A 285 -2.90 -21.05 17.55
C ILE A 285 -3.27 -19.64 17.98
N ARG A 286 -2.87 -19.24 19.17
CA ARG A 286 -3.12 -17.89 19.71
C ARG A 286 -2.50 -16.82 18.81
N PRO A 287 -3.20 -15.70 18.47
CA PRO A 287 -2.72 -14.67 17.54
C PRO A 287 -1.33 -14.09 17.85
N HIS A 288 -0.96 -13.98 19.14
CA HIS A 288 0.36 -13.50 19.53
C HIS A 288 1.50 -14.47 19.17
N ARG A 289 1.26 -15.79 19.24
CA ARG A 289 2.26 -16.79 18.83
C ARG A 289 2.44 -16.80 17.32
N ILE A 290 1.34 -16.66 16.58
CA ILE A 290 1.38 -16.51 15.12
C ILE A 290 2.19 -15.25 14.75
N LEU A 291 1.95 -14.13 15.42
CA LEU A 291 2.65 -12.89 15.16
C LEU A 291 4.15 -13.01 15.40
N VAL A 292 4.57 -13.58 16.53
CA VAL A 292 5.98 -13.81 16.84
C VAL A 292 6.62 -14.71 15.79
N GLY A 293 6.02 -15.87 15.49
CA GLY A 293 6.51 -16.81 14.49
C GLY A 293 6.61 -16.17 13.10
N ALA A 294 5.57 -15.46 12.67
CA ALA A 294 5.56 -14.77 11.38
C ALA A 294 6.64 -13.69 11.29
N THR A 295 6.89 -12.94 12.38
CA THR A 295 7.92 -11.89 12.40
C THR A 295 9.32 -12.48 12.26
N PHE A 296 9.65 -13.54 13.00
CA PHE A 296 10.93 -14.25 12.84
C PHE A 296 11.06 -14.90 11.46
N PHE A 297 9.99 -15.52 10.97
CA PHE A 297 9.95 -16.12 9.64
C PHE A 297 10.24 -15.10 8.55
N VAL A 298 9.61 -13.91 8.59
CA VAL A 298 9.87 -12.82 7.66
C VAL A 298 11.31 -12.33 7.77
N GLY A 299 11.84 -12.13 8.97
CA GLY A 299 13.24 -11.76 9.17
C GLY A 299 14.19 -12.80 8.57
N PHE A 300 13.93 -14.08 8.76
CA PHE A 300 14.71 -15.16 8.15
C PHE A 300 14.61 -15.16 6.63
N THR A 301 13.43 -14.98 6.05
CA THR A 301 13.26 -14.95 4.59
C THR A 301 13.94 -13.74 3.94
N PHE A 302 14.02 -12.59 4.61
CA PHE A 302 14.82 -11.45 4.15
C PHE A 302 16.33 -11.73 4.21
N LEU A 303 16.79 -12.47 5.23
CA LEU A 303 18.18 -12.92 5.30
C LEU A 303 18.51 -13.88 4.15
N MET A 304 17.60 -14.79 3.80
CA MET A 304 17.77 -15.66 2.64
C MET A 304 17.81 -14.88 1.33
N GLN A 305 16.97 -13.83 1.16
CA GLN A 305 17.02 -12.95 -0.01
C GLN A 305 18.39 -12.22 -0.13
N TYR A 306 18.97 -11.80 0.99
CA TYR A 306 20.31 -11.22 1.01
C TYR A 306 21.39 -12.17 0.47
N LEU A 307 21.26 -13.47 0.78
CA LEU A 307 22.21 -14.51 0.36
C LEU A 307 22.03 -14.99 -1.09
N MET A 308 20.92 -14.59 -1.75
CA MET A 308 20.63 -15.06 -3.11
C MET A 308 21.45 -14.30 -4.15
N THR A 309 22.08 -15.07 -5.02
CA THR A 309 22.85 -14.57 -6.18
C THR A 309 22.10 -14.72 -7.52
N THR A 310 20.92 -15.38 -7.50
CA THR A 310 20.11 -15.62 -8.69
C THR A 310 18.76 -14.96 -8.58
N VAL A 311 18.24 -14.45 -9.69
CA VAL A 311 16.90 -13.81 -9.76
C VAL A 311 15.79 -14.78 -9.37
N THR A 312 15.90 -16.05 -9.81
CA THR A 312 14.92 -17.08 -9.45
C THR A 312 14.91 -17.35 -7.95
N GLY A 313 16.08 -17.50 -7.32
CA GLY A 313 16.21 -17.67 -5.87
C GLY A 313 15.62 -16.49 -5.10
N LEU A 314 15.93 -15.26 -5.52
CA LEU A 314 15.36 -14.04 -4.95
C LEU A 314 13.83 -14.03 -5.06
N GLY A 315 13.28 -14.37 -6.25
CA GLY A 315 11.85 -14.43 -6.49
C GLY A 315 11.11 -15.46 -5.64
N VAL A 316 11.67 -16.67 -5.51
CA VAL A 316 11.12 -17.73 -4.66
C VAL A 316 11.06 -17.28 -3.19
N TRP A 317 12.18 -16.77 -2.65
CA TRP A 317 12.21 -16.29 -1.28
C TRP A 317 11.32 -15.08 -1.05
N ARG A 318 11.14 -14.23 -2.07
CA ARG A 318 10.18 -13.11 -2.03
C ARG A 318 8.73 -13.60 -1.95
N GLY A 319 8.37 -14.62 -2.72
CA GLY A 319 7.07 -15.30 -2.61
C GLY A 319 6.84 -15.88 -1.21
N ILE A 320 7.83 -16.59 -0.68
CA ILE A 320 7.80 -17.16 0.68
C ILE A 320 7.65 -16.06 1.74
N THR A 321 8.33 -14.91 1.58
CA THR A 321 8.17 -13.74 2.46
C THR A 321 6.72 -13.27 2.48
N GLY A 322 6.04 -13.30 1.33
CA GLY A 322 4.61 -12.95 1.24
C GLY A 322 3.74 -13.74 2.20
N LEU A 323 4.00 -15.05 2.37
CA LEU A 323 3.24 -15.89 3.32
C LEU A 323 3.34 -15.36 4.75
N GLY A 324 4.54 -15.00 5.21
CA GLY A 324 4.74 -14.42 6.54
C GLY A 324 4.09 -13.04 6.71
N MET A 325 4.26 -12.18 5.70
CA MET A 325 3.69 -10.82 5.70
C MET A 325 2.15 -10.84 5.78
N GLY A 326 1.50 -11.80 5.12
CA GLY A 326 0.04 -11.97 5.16
C GLY A 326 -0.52 -12.30 6.54
N LEU A 327 0.30 -12.80 7.46
CA LEU A 327 -0.10 -13.12 8.84
C LEU A 327 0.00 -11.91 9.78
N ILE A 328 0.95 -10.99 9.55
CA ILE A 328 1.30 -9.94 10.52
C ILE A 328 0.14 -8.95 10.70
N ALA A 329 -0.40 -8.38 9.63
CA ALA A 329 -1.42 -7.34 9.71
C ALA A 329 -2.73 -7.82 10.38
N PRO A 330 -3.33 -8.97 10.01
CA PRO A 330 -4.53 -9.46 10.68
C PRO A 330 -4.31 -9.81 12.16
N CYS A 331 -3.14 -10.41 12.50
CA CYS A 331 -2.83 -10.73 13.89
C CYS A 331 -2.62 -9.47 14.74
N THR A 332 -1.91 -8.45 14.23
CA THR A 332 -1.75 -7.16 14.92
C THR A 332 -3.09 -6.46 15.13
N ASN A 333 -3.93 -6.41 14.10
CA ASN A 333 -5.26 -5.80 14.19
C ASN A 333 -6.15 -6.52 15.24
N THR A 334 -6.11 -7.86 15.28
CA THR A 334 -6.84 -8.64 16.26
C THR A 334 -6.35 -8.36 17.69
N LEU A 335 -5.04 -8.27 17.89
CA LEU A 335 -4.45 -7.97 19.21
C LEU A 335 -4.75 -6.54 19.66
N ILE A 336 -4.73 -5.56 18.75
CA ILE A 336 -5.14 -4.17 19.02
C ILE A 336 -6.60 -4.15 19.45
N ALA A 337 -7.50 -4.79 18.67
CA ALA A 337 -8.93 -4.82 18.95
C ALA A 337 -9.26 -5.47 20.32
N LYS A 338 -8.47 -6.46 20.76
CA LYS A 338 -8.61 -7.10 22.09
C LYS A 338 -8.00 -6.26 23.22
N SER A 339 -7.12 -5.29 22.92
CA SER A 339 -6.44 -4.46 23.93
C SER A 339 -7.15 -3.14 24.22
N VAL A 340 -8.25 -2.82 23.49
CA VAL A 340 -8.93 -1.54 23.57
C VAL A 340 -10.44 -1.75 23.65
N PRO A 341 -11.17 -0.99 24.51
CA PRO A 341 -12.62 -1.01 24.58
C PRO A 341 -13.27 -0.77 23.21
N PRO A 342 -14.44 -1.38 22.92
CA PRO A 342 -15.10 -1.28 21.61
C PRO A 342 -15.32 0.16 21.14
N GLU A 343 -15.69 1.06 22.05
CA GLU A 343 -16.01 2.47 21.79
C GLU A 343 -14.79 3.28 21.31
N LYS A 344 -13.58 2.85 21.69
CA LYS A 344 -12.32 3.53 21.38
C LYS A 344 -11.56 2.90 20.20
N ARG A 345 -12.03 1.77 19.66
CA ARG A 345 -11.33 1.03 18.59
C ARG A 345 -11.15 1.88 17.33
N ALA A 346 -12.17 2.64 16.92
CA ALA A 346 -12.09 3.46 15.72
C ALA A 346 -10.96 4.50 15.81
N ILE A 347 -10.78 5.10 16.97
CA ILE A 347 -9.71 6.09 17.23
C ILE A 347 -8.33 5.42 17.16
N VAL A 348 -8.19 4.28 17.85
CA VAL A 348 -6.90 3.54 17.85
C VAL A 348 -6.52 3.07 16.46
N PHE A 349 -7.47 2.53 15.67
CA PHE A 349 -7.20 2.16 14.29
C PHE A 349 -6.85 3.37 13.41
N GLY A 350 -7.39 4.54 13.68
CA GLY A 350 -6.98 5.80 13.04
C GLY A 350 -5.51 6.12 13.32
N VAL A 351 -5.08 6.02 14.59
CA VAL A 351 -3.67 6.21 14.99
C VAL A 351 -2.75 5.19 14.31
N VAL A 352 -3.15 3.92 14.33
CA VAL A 352 -2.39 2.82 13.70
C VAL A 352 -2.23 3.07 12.20
N SER A 353 -3.30 3.52 11.51
CA SER A 353 -3.27 3.84 10.09
C SER A 353 -2.33 5.01 9.76
N SER A 354 -2.25 6.01 10.64
CA SER A 354 -1.29 7.11 10.47
C SER A 354 0.15 6.63 10.56
N VAL A 355 0.46 5.78 11.53
CA VAL A 355 1.81 5.20 11.70
C VAL A 355 2.13 4.22 10.56
N PHE A 356 1.16 3.46 10.07
CA PHE A 356 1.27 2.64 8.87
C PHE A 356 1.70 3.47 7.65
N LEU A 357 1.09 4.64 7.42
CA LEU A 357 1.48 5.56 6.35
C LEU A 357 2.91 6.07 6.51
N MET A 358 3.37 6.31 7.74
CA MET A 358 4.77 6.68 7.98
C MET A 358 5.75 5.57 7.53
N GLY A 359 5.39 4.30 7.66
CA GLY A 359 6.16 3.18 7.12
C GLY A 359 6.27 3.23 5.59
N ASN A 360 5.17 3.58 4.90
CA ASN A 360 5.15 3.74 3.44
C ASN A 360 6.01 4.93 2.96
N VAL A 361 6.24 5.93 3.80
CA VAL A 361 7.13 7.06 3.50
C VAL A 361 8.59 6.71 3.79
N ALA A 362 8.84 6.25 5.02
CA ALA A 362 10.19 6.01 5.50
C ALA A 362 10.86 4.83 4.78
N GLY A 363 10.10 3.78 4.44
CA GLY A 363 10.62 2.59 3.77
C GLY A 363 11.39 2.92 2.48
N PRO A 364 10.75 3.49 1.45
CA PRO A 364 11.40 3.82 0.19
C PRO A 364 12.56 4.80 0.34
N VAL A 365 12.39 5.85 1.15
CA VAL A 365 13.42 6.90 1.35
C VAL A 365 14.67 6.32 2.04
N CYS A 366 14.48 5.61 3.16
CA CYS A 366 15.60 5.02 3.89
C CYS A 366 16.29 3.92 3.07
N SER A 367 15.52 3.09 2.37
CA SER A 367 16.07 2.02 1.54
C SER A 367 16.84 2.58 0.33
N GLY A 368 16.34 3.66 -0.30
CA GLY A 368 17.05 4.35 -1.37
C GLY A 368 18.37 4.95 -0.90
N ALA A 369 18.38 5.62 0.26
CA ALA A 369 19.60 6.17 0.87
C ALA A 369 20.59 5.05 1.25
N LEU A 370 20.10 3.95 1.85
CA LEU A 370 20.93 2.83 2.27
C LEU A 370 21.56 2.13 1.06
N ALA A 371 20.79 1.93 -0.02
CA ALA A 371 21.27 1.35 -1.27
C ALA A 371 22.35 2.21 -1.92
N ARG A 372 22.22 3.54 -1.87
CA ARG A 372 23.22 4.48 -2.39
C ARG A 372 24.58 4.34 -1.70
N TRP A 373 24.58 4.17 -0.37
CA TRP A 373 25.82 4.19 0.41
C TRP A 373 26.44 2.81 0.64
N LEU A 374 25.61 1.78 0.79
CA LEU A 374 26.04 0.42 1.18
C LEU A 374 25.69 -0.65 0.14
N GLY A 375 25.13 -0.23 -1.03
CA GLY A 375 24.70 -1.14 -2.09
C GLY A 375 23.34 -1.80 -1.83
N TYR A 376 22.76 -2.40 -2.88
CA TYR A 376 21.41 -2.97 -2.85
C TYR A 376 21.20 -4.10 -1.82
N PRO A 377 22.15 -5.03 -1.62
CA PRO A 377 21.98 -6.11 -0.65
C PRO A 377 21.79 -5.62 0.79
N SER A 378 22.32 -4.42 1.12
CA SER A 378 22.20 -3.83 2.46
C SER A 378 20.75 -3.64 2.91
N VAL A 379 19.84 -3.38 1.96
CA VAL A 379 18.41 -3.19 2.26
C VAL A 379 17.77 -4.48 2.76
N PHE A 380 18.17 -5.63 2.22
CA PHE A 380 17.62 -6.93 2.62
C PHE A 380 18.10 -7.33 4.03
N TRP A 381 19.41 -7.24 4.30
CA TRP A 381 19.92 -7.62 5.62
C TRP A 381 19.48 -6.65 6.73
N SER A 382 19.42 -5.34 6.44
CA SER A 382 18.94 -4.36 7.42
C SER A 382 17.46 -4.56 7.75
N THR A 383 16.63 -4.88 6.74
CA THR A 383 15.23 -5.24 6.94
C THR A 383 15.11 -6.56 7.72
N ALA A 384 15.94 -7.57 7.40
CA ALA A 384 15.99 -8.83 8.15
C ALA A 384 16.29 -8.58 9.63
N LEU A 385 17.33 -7.81 9.92
CA LEU A 385 17.72 -7.46 11.27
C LEU A 385 16.59 -6.74 12.04
N ALA A 386 15.94 -5.78 11.39
CA ALA A 386 14.82 -5.05 11.97
C ALA A 386 13.65 -5.99 12.34
N PHE A 387 13.29 -6.95 11.47
CA PHE A 387 12.25 -7.94 11.79
C PHE A 387 12.67 -8.92 12.88
N LEU A 388 13.91 -9.39 12.87
CA LEU A 388 14.42 -10.31 13.92
C LEU A 388 14.45 -9.62 15.29
N LEU A 389 14.91 -8.38 15.36
CA LEU A 389 14.90 -7.59 16.61
C LEU A 389 13.47 -7.32 17.08
N ALA A 390 12.57 -6.95 16.18
CA ALA A 390 11.16 -6.76 16.51
C ALA A 390 10.52 -8.06 17.03
N GLY A 391 10.81 -9.21 16.40
CA GLY A 391 10.38 -10.52 16.86
C GLY A 391 10.86 -10.83 18.28
N ALA A 392 12.12 -10.53 18.58
CA ALA A 392 12.69 -10.69 19.91
C ALA A 392 12.00 -9.80 20.96
N VAL A 393 11.78 -8.51 20.62
CA VAL A 393 11.06 -7.57 21.48
C VAL A 393 9.64 -8.03 21.78
N ILE A 394 8.93 -8.51 20.77
CA ILE A 394 7.56 -9.01 20.93
C ILE A 394 7.57 -10.27 21.80
N ALA A 395 8.44 -11.24 21.51
CA ALA A 395 8.55 -12.48 22.28
C ALA A 395 8.85 -12.21 23.76
N TRP A 396 9.76 -11.23 24.03
CA TRP A 396 10.08 -10.81 25.40
C TRP A 396 8.88 -10.21 26.14
N ASN A 397 8.14 -9.31 25.48
CA ASN A 397 6.99 -8.65 26.09
C ASN A 397 5.82 -9.62 26.33
N PHE A 398 5.64 -10.62 25.47
CA PHE A 398 4.61 -11.65 25.68
C PHE A 398 4.96 -12.68 26.73
N ARG A 399 6.26 -12.95 27.00
CA ARG A 399 6.67 -13.83 28.11
C ARG A 399 6.34 -13.27 29.48
N LYS A 400 6.35 -11.93 29.64
CA LYS A 400 6.17 -11.27 30.96
C LYS A 400 4.73 -11.02 31.37
N LYS A 401 3.73 -11.11 30.49
CA LYS A 401 2.38 -10.58 30.76
C LYS A 401 1.19 -11.39 30.18
N TRP A 402 1.40 -12.65 29.77
CA TRP A 402 0.30 -13.49 29.22
C TRP A 402 0.26 -14.87 29.88
#